data_b0ffd6d4ea53a98668e5e75cc5ace74f
#
_entry.id   b0ffd6d4ea53a98668e5e75cc5ace74f
#
_cell.length_a   1.000
_cell.length_b   1.000
_cell.length_c   1.000
_cell.angle_alpha   90.00
_cell.angle_beta   90.00
_cell.angle_gamma   90.00
#
_symmetry.space_group_name_H-M   'P 1'
#
loop_
_entity.id
_entity.type
_entity.pdbx_description
1 polymer ?
#
loop_
_entity_poly.entity_id
_entity_poly.type
_entity_poly.pdbx_seq_one_letter_code
_entity_poly.pdbx_strand_id
1 'polypeptide(L)'
;VVTTDLDCSAPGIYTFRFDLRDASGNNAVTKFRTVIVALDKTAPKLTLNGKDTMVLEQCDTYTEPGAVAIDANDGNLTSAIKITGKVDAGKVGVYTVTYSVSDAQKNAISIKRTVIVKDTKVPSILKLGKAIVDGTTINVQIGGVFVDDVYAIDPCNGSIFVSKNPGFNGPVNTNIRATYPVTYRASDPSGNKATEDGFVLNYRVDDYIAPDIELNTSDTVLHDVNNAYYSRSVTVSDNYYAKSQLSLTKTGKVDAYTLGTYVETFTCTDGSGNVTTKQRFIKVVDRIAPTITAPAISVCIATPFWAMSGLIVRDNYYSSGDLMPLVKVLGHNVNVMEAGVYYINYSLVDPSGNEATAVSRPVYVSYPPNCFNTYMGTENVKLQDAVSVHPNPTTGLLTVGYNLTNNQPLNVVVTNAFGAVVSKLDNLQGGFGNTQIDLSNVSEGIYFVNLTNNGETVTKRVVVKH
;
A
#
# COMPACT_ATOMS: atom_id res chain seq x y z
N VAL A 1 13.26 -93.88 56.49
CA VAL A 1 14.02 -93.12 55.44
C VAL A 1 13.25 -93.22 54.14
N VAL A 2 13.21 -92.18 53.40
CA VAL A 2 12.65 -92.12 52.02
C VAL A 2 13.83 -91.87 51.10
N THR A 3 14.00 -92.69 50.12
CA THR A 3 14.98 -92.47 49.03
C THR A 3 14.29 -92.47 47.70
N THR A 4 14.69 -91.59 46.84
CA THR A 4 14.21 -91.48 45.49
C THR A 4 15.30 -90.91 44.60
N ASP A 5 15.26 -91.27 43.33
CA ASP A 5 16.04 -90.78 42.25
C ASP A 5 15.15 -89.90 41.30
N LEU A 6 13.96 -89.43 41.76
CA LEU A 6 13.03 -88.70 40.97
C LEU A 6 13.64 -87.46 40.36
N ASP A 7 13.68 -87.42 39.07
CA ASP A 7 13.95 -86.26 38.26
C ASP A 7 12.65 -85.89 37.53
N CYS A 8 12.02 -84.81 37.99
CA CYS A 8 10.77 -84.32 37.38
C CYS A 8 11.00 -83.67 35.96
N SER A 9 12.25 -83.47 35.58
CA SER A 9 12.60 -82.90 34.23
C SER A 9 12.85 -84.03 33.21
N ALA A 10 13.06 -85.26 33.65
CA ALA A 10 13.30 -86.38 32.76
C ALA A 10 12.13 -87.41 32.78
N PRO A 11 11.51 -87.63 31.58
CA PRO A 11 10.45 -88.64 31.48
C PRO A 11 10.99 -90.05 31.89
N GLY A 12 10.22 -90.73 32.74
CA GLY A 12 10.67 -92.01 33.22
C GLY A 12 9.76 -92.59 34.35
N ILE A 13 10.08 -93.79 34.78
CA ILE A 13 9.41 -94.45 35.92
C ILE A 13 10.37 -94.40 37.12
N TYR A 14 10.00 -93.63 38.10
CA TYR A 14 10.78 -93.45 39.31
C TYR A 14 10.13 -94.18 40.46
N THR A 15 10.94 -94.73 41.34
CA THR A 15 10.44 -95.52 42.47
C THR A 15 10.86 -94.87 43.78
N PHE A 16 9.92 -94.54 44.62
CA PHE A 16 10.14 -94.13 45.99
C PHE A 16 10.18 -95.39 46.86
N ARG A 17 11.20 -95.51 47.60
CA ARG A 17 11.37 -96.59 48.64
C ARG A 17 11.16 -95.97 50.01
N PHE A 18 10.28 -96.59 50.77
CA PHE A 18 9.96 -96.17 52.14
C PHE A 18 10.42 -97.29 53.13
N ASP A 19 11.44 -97.01 53.87
CA ASP A 19 11.96 -97.89 54.95
C ASP A 19 11.63 -97.23 56.31
N LEU A 20 11.00 -98.01 57.19
CA LEU A 20 10.68 -97.60 58.55
C LEU A 20 11.28 -98.62 59.53
N ARG A 21 11.91 -98.10 60.59
CA ARG A 21 12.47 -98.87 61.68
C ARG A 21 11.93 -98.37 63.02
N ASP A 22 11.46 -99.28 63.89
CA ASP A 22 10.98 -98.88 65.18
C ASP A 22 12.16 -98.60 66.15
N ALA A 23 11.88 -98.12 67.39
CA ALA A 23 12.90 -97.78 68.40
C ALA A 23 13.64 -98.98 68.89
N SER A 24 13.10 -100.19 68.77
CA SER A 24 13.69 -101.46 69.14
C SER A 24 14.53 -102.11 68.03
N GLY A 25 14.67 -101.48 66.91
CA GLY A 25 15.49 -101.91 65.77
C GLY A 25 14.80 -102.81 64.76
N ASN A 26 13.50 -103.08 64.87
CA ASN A 26 12.79 -103.93 63.93
C ASN A 26 12.43 -103.13 62.69
N ASN A 27 12.64 -103.73 61.54
CA ASN A 27 12.30 -103.06 60.25
C ASN A 27 10.88 -103.44 59.84
N ALA A 28 10.13 -102.42 59.43
CA ALA A 28 8.88 -102.65 58.73
C ALA A 28 9.13 -103.15 57.29
N VAL A 29 8.12 -103.78 56.73
CA VAL A 29 8.21 -104.20 55.33
C VAL A 29 8.33 -102.97 54.47
N THR A 30 9.41 -102.90 53.69
CA THR A 30 9.67 -101.81 52.72
C THR A 30 8.47 -101.64 51.79
N LYS A 31 8.04 -100.43 51.62
CA LYS A 31 7.00 -100.07 50.67
C LYS A 31 7.58 -99.28 49.50
N PHE A 32 7.01 -99.46 48.36
CA PHE A 32 7.39 -98.70 47.10
C PHE A 32 6.21 -97.95 46.61
N ARG A 33 6.48 -96.76 46.06
CA ARG A 33 5.54 -95.91 45.30
C ARG A 33 6.19 -95.62 43.99
N THR A 34 5.50 -95.92 42.92
CA THR A 34 5.92 -95.57 41.57
C THR A 34 5.36 -94.23 41.20
N VAL A 35 6.19 -93.38 40.66
CA VAL A 35 5.82 -92.10 40.03
C VAL A 35 6.24 -92.16 38.57
N ILE A 36 5.32 -91.88 37.69
CA ILE A 36 5.57 -91.81 36.26
C ILE A 36 5.68 -90.35 35.90
N VAL A 37 6.85 -89.90 35.45
CA VAL A 37 7.01 -88.58 34.80
C VAL A 37 6.72 -88.78 33.30
N ALA A 38 5.58 -88.30 32.84
CA ALA A 38 5.19 -88.45 31.46
C ALA A 38 5.92 -87.41 30.56
N LEU A 39 6.20 -87.83 29.31
CA LEU A 39 6.72 -86.93 28.31
C LEU A 39 5.66 -85.83 28.01
N ASP A 40 6.06 -84.62 28.08
CA ASP A 40 5.20 -83.52 27.60
C ASP A 40 4.98 -83.61 26.11
N LYS A 41 3.69 -83.63 25.70
CA LYS A 41 3.24 -83.65 24.28
C LYS A 41 2.34 -82.45 23.93
N THR A 42 2.25 -81.51 24.86
CA THR A 42 1.42 -80.33 24.68
C THR A 42 2.26 -79.15 24.12
N ALA A 43 1.78 -78.54 23.11
CA ALA A 43 2.44 -77.33 22.56
C ALA A 43 2.06 -76.07 23.37
N PRO A 44 2.94 -75.10 23.47
CA PRO A 44 2.63 -73.84 24.13
C PRO A 44 1.35 -73.17 23.57
N LYS A 45 0.60 -72.53 24.44
CA LYS A 45 -0.51 -71.63 24.00
C LYS A 45 0.07 -70.36 23.55
N LEU A 46 -0.06 -70.07 22.21
CA LEU A 46 0.42 -68.83 21.55
C LEU A 46 -0.78 -67.91 21.26
N THR A 47 -0.72 -66.64 21.73
CA THR A 47 -1.80 -65.68 21.62
C THR A 47 -1.24 -64.37 21.08
N LEU A 48 -1.85 -63.78 20.02
CA LEU A 48 -1.45 -62.46 19.49
C LEU A 48 -1.78 -61.34 20.46
N ASN A 49 -0.90 -60.36 20.58
CA ASN A 49 -1.23 -59.08 21.18
C ASN A 49 -2.04 -58.25 20.18
N GLY A 50 -3.28 -57.89 20.55
CA GLY A 50 -4.18 -57.13 19.66
C GLY A 50 -4.88 -58.01 18.61
N LYS A 51 -5.28 -57.42 17.49
CA LYS A 51 -6.07 -58.07 16.41
C LYS A 51 -5.21 -59.01 15.56
N ASP A 52 -5.79 -60.03 15.07
CA ASP A 52 -5.21 -60.97 14.09
C ASP A 52 -5.14 -60.38 12.66
N THR A 53 -6.03 -59.42 12.36
CA THR A 53 -6.04 -58.66 11.11
C THR A 53 -5.93 -57.18 11.47
N MET A 54 -4.93 -56.51 10.89
CA MET A 54 -4.65 -55.08 11.01
C MET A 54 -4.79 -54.43 9.62
N VAL A 55 -5.37 -53.21 9.59
CA VAL A 55 -5.36 -52.36 8.40
C VAL A 55 -4.47 -51.18 8.68
N LEU A 56 -3.54 -50.92 7.80
CA LEU A 56 -2.58 -49.85 7.86
C LEU A 56 -2.73 -48.96 6.61
N GLU A 57 -2.71 -47.68 6.79
CA GLU A 57 -2.62 -46.73 5.68
C GLU A 57 -1.22 -46.77 5.06
N GLN A 58 -1.10 -46.68 3.79
CA GLN A 58 0.20 -46.67 3.10
C GLN A 58 1.08 -45.50 3.60
N CYS A 59 2.35 -45.80 3.79
CA CYS A 59 3.37 -44.90 4.37
C CYS A 59 3.19 -44.55 5.86
N ASP A 60 2.19 -45.06 6.52
CA ASP A 60 2.14 -44.97 7.99
C ASP A 60 3.18 -45.91 8.63
N THR A 61 3.58 -45.61 9.85
CA THR A 61 4.54 -46.44 10.58
C THR A 61 3.87 -47.73 11.09
N TYR A 62 4.37 -48.88 10.63
CA TYR A 62 3.98 -50.18 11.20
C TYR A 62 4.75 -50.48 12.45
N THR A 63 4.05 -50.74 13.54
CA THR A 63 4.64 -51.24 14.77
C THR A 63 4.07 -52.62 15.08
N GLU A 64 4.95 -53.61 15.17
CA GLU A 64 4.57 -54.99 15.46
C GLU A 64 4.14 -55.17 16.93
N PRO A 65 2.88 -55.55 17.24
CA PRO A 65 2.40 -55.69 18.62
C PRO A 65 2.91 -56.93 19.35
N GLY A 66 3.43 -57.90 18.61
CA GLY A 66 3.94 -59.15 19.17
C GLY A 66 2.87 -60.16 19.55
N ALA A 67 3.32 -61.17 20.33
CA ALA A 67 2.47 -62.26 20.84
C ALA A 67 2.98 -62.71 22.21
N VAL A 68 2.18 -63.46 22.96
CA VAL A 68 2.53 -64.10 24.26
C VAL A 68 2.43 -65.57 24.08
N ALA A 69 3.42 -66.32 24.64
CA ALA A 69 3.48 -67.76 24.66
C ALA A 69 3.57 -68.23 26.09
N ILE A 70 2.64 -69.13 26.50
CA ILE A 70 2.61 -69.73 27.82
C ILE A 70 2.47 -71.27 27.67
N ASP A 71 3.36 -71.96 28.23
CA ASP A 71 3.31 -73.43 28.35
C ASP A 71 2.99 -73.86 29.77
N ALA A 72 2.30 -75.01 29.90
CA ALA A 72 1.90 -75.53 31.22
C ALA A 72 3.08 -76.05 32.03
N ASN A 73 4.10 -76.61 31.38
CA ASN A 73 5.26 -77.20 31.99
C ASN A 73 6.48 -76.26 31.93
N ASP A 74 6.73 -75.63 30.80
CA ASP A 74 7.92 -74.79 30.63
C ASP A 74 7.65 -73.30 30.97
N GLY A 75 6.39 -72.95 31.31
CA GLY A 75 6.02 -71.62 31.79
C GLY A 75 5.98 -70.56 30.67
N ASN A 76 6.55 -69.40 30.91
CA ASN A 76 6.48 -68.23 29.94
C ASN A 76 7.61 -68.34 28.90
N LEU A 77 7.22 -68.68 27.69
CA LEU A 77 8.08 -68.81 26.50
C LEU A 77 7.98 -67.57 25.53
N THR A 78 7.43 -66.46 25.98
CA THR A 78 7.25 -65.28 25.16
C THR A 78 8.55 -64.79 24.52
N SER A 79 9.67 -64.83 25.22
CA SER A 79 11.00 -64.47 24.72
C SER A 79 11.56 -65.40 23.65
N ALA A 80 11.03 -66.64 23.60
CA ALA A 80 11.42 -67.65 22.60
C ALA A 80 10.63 -67.64 21.33
N ILE A 81 9.62 -66.71 21.20
CA ILE A 81 8.82 -66.56 20.02
C ILE A 81 9.72 -66.08 18.88
N LYS A 82 9.71 -66.78 17.77
CA LYS A 82 10.32 -66.37 16.49
C LYS A 82 9.25 -65.71 15.62
N ILE A 83 9.54 -64.47 15.25
CA ILE A 83 8.68 -63.69 14.37
C ILE A 83 9.31 -63.68 12.98
N THR A 84 8.55 -64.03 11.97
CA THR A 84 8.99 -64.04 10.57
C THR A 84 7.92 -63.36 9.69
N GLY A 85 8.36 -62.85 8.53
CA GLY A 85 7.56 -61.99 7.66
C GLY A 85 7.90 -60.52 7.86
N LYS A 86 7.85 -59.78 6.82
CA LYS A 86 8.14 -58.32 6.80
C LYS A 86 6.92 -57.61 6.23
N VAL A 87 6.46 -56.59 6.89
CA VAL A 87 5.45 -55.66 6.40
C VAL A 87 6.18 -54.49 5.73
N ASP A 88 5.88 -54.24 4.45
CA ASP A 88 6.31 -53.06 3.73
C ASP A 88 5.16 -52.03 3.73
N ALA A 89 5.21 -51.11 4.69
CA ALA A 89 4.19 -50.08 4.83
C ALA A 89 4.18 -49.06 3.66
N GLY A 90 5.29 -48.99 2.90
CA GLY A 90 5.36 -48.13 1.70
C GLY A 90 4.66 -48.72 0.48
N LYS A 91 4.18 -49.96 0.55
CA LYS A 91 3.60 -50.63 -0.62
C LYS A 91 2.25 -51.29 -0.27
N VAL A 92 1.22 -50.91 -1.04
CA VAL A 92 -0.12 -51.52 -0.93
C VAL A 92 -0.04 -53.03 -1.12
N GLY A 93 -0.67 -53.79 -0.23
CA GLY A 93 -0.66 -55.23 -0.31
C GLY A 93 -1.15 -55.93 0.98
N VAL A 94 -1.15 -57.27 0.93
CA VAL A 94 -1.48 -58.12 2.09
C VAL A 94 -0.21 -58.83 2.57
N TYR A 95 0.17 -58.54 3.77
CA TYR A 95 1.37 -59.07 4.40
C TYR A 95 1.01 -60.04 5.52
N THR A 96 1.83 -61.06 5.69
CA THR A 96 1.64 -62.04 6.73
C THR A 96 2.84 -62.05 7.65
N VAL A 97 2.62 -61.86 8.95
CA VAL A 97 3.60 -62.03 10.00
C VAL A 97 3.30 -63.34 10.71
N THR A 98 4.27 -64.24 10.78
CA THR A 98 4.13 -65.57 11.42
C THR A 98 4.91 -65.60 12.71
N TYR A 99 4.26 -66.01 13.76
CA TYR A 99 4.81 -66.23 15.09
C TYR A 99 4.91 -67.73 15.32
N SER A 100 6.07 -68.22 15.75
CA SER A 100 6.29 -69.64 16.04
C SER A 100 7.09 -69.79 17.33
N VAL A 101 6.73 -70.75 18.10
CA VAL A 101 7.40 -71.06 19.33
C VAL A 101 7.37 -72.60 19.56
N SER A 102 8.34 -73.14 20.20
CA SER A 102 8.37 -74.54 20.67
C SER A 102 8.87 -74.58 22.11
N ASP A 103 8.35 -75.60 22.85
CA ASP A 103 8.79 -75.90 24.18
C ASP A 103 10.15 -76.67 24.19
N ALA A 104 10.64 -77.08 25.35
CA ALA A 104 11.86 -77.83 25.53
C ALA A 104 11.79 -79.23 24.89
N GLN A 105 10.60 -79.81 24.78
CA GLN A 105 10.33 -81.17 24.19
C GLN A 105 10.05 -81.11 22.70
N LYS A 106 10.16 -79.85 22.09
CA LYS A 106 9.98 -79.56 20.67
C LYS A 106 8.52 -79.62 20.17
N ASN A 107 7.53 -79.58 21.07
CA ASN A 107 6.16 -79.39 20.64
C ASN A 107 6.02 -77.94 20.15
N ALA A 108 5.66 -77.73 18.89
CA ALA A 108 5.68 -76.43 18.26
C ALA A 108 4.29 -75.98 17.85
N ILE A 109 4.07 -74.64 17.88
CA ILE A 109 2.88 -74.03 17.41
C ILE A 109 3.27 -72.81 16.56
N SER A 110 2.44 -72.42 15.57
CA SER A 110 2.55 -71.16 14.88
C SER A 110 1.18 -70.57 14.64
N ILE A 111 1.11 -69.23 14.71
CA ILE A 111 -0.06 -68.44 14.37
C ILE A 111 0.36 -67.31 13.45
N LYS A 112 -0.60 -66.69 12.74
CA LYS A 112 -0.35 -65.66 11.75
C LYS A 112 -1.13 -64.39 12.08
N ARG A 113 -0.54 -63.27 11.81
CA ARG A 113 -1.19 -61.96 11.73
C ARG A 113 -1.23 -61.53 10.28
N THR A 114 -2.39 -61.06 9.81
CA THR A 114 -2.55 -60.43 8.50
C THR A 114 -2.47 -58.92 8.64
N VAL A 115 -1.62 -58.28 7.88
CA VAL A 115 -1.53 -56.83 7.82
C VAL A 115 -1.90 -56.39 6.38
N ILE A 116 -2.95 -55.60 6.25
CA ILE A 116 -3.44 -55.12 4.98
C ILE A 116 -3.02 -53.63 4.86
N VAL A 117 -2.05 -53.35 4.00
CA VAL A 117 -1.64 -51.98 3.69
C VAL A 117 -2.54 -51.47 2.53
N LYS A 118 -3.28 -50.42 2.77
CA LYS A 118 -4.16 -49.75 1.82
C LYS A 118 -3.73 -48.31 1.63
N ASP A 119 -3.95 -47.77 0.48
CA ASP A 119 -3.92 -46.36 0.21
C ASP A 119 -5.35 -45.84 0.00
N THR A 120 -5.80 -44.95 0.87
CA THR A 120 -7.12 -44.35 0.84
C THR A 120 -7.06 -42.81 0.71
N LYS A 121 -5.85 -42.30 0.70
CA LYS A 121 -5.63 -40.85 0.55
C LYS A 121 -5.76 -40.46 -0.92
N VAL A 122 -6.39 -39.31 -1.15
CA VAL A 122 -6.56 -38.79 -2.49
C VAL A 122 -5.41 -37.85 -2.84
N PRO A 123 -4.94 -37.77 -4.09
CA PRO A 123 -3.94 -36.80 -4.51
C PRO A 123 -4.47 -35.37 -4.42
N SER A 124 -3.58 -34.43 -4.11
CA SER A 124 -3.87 -32.99 -4.08
C SER A 124 -3.40 -32.35 -5.39
N ILE A 125 -4.29 -31.57 -6.04
CA ILE A 125 -3.93 -30.78 -7.22
C ILE A 125 -3.43 -29.42 -6.76
N LEU A 126 -2.29 -29.00 -7.28
CA LEU A 126 -1.54 -27.82 -6.88
C LEU A 126 -1.20 -26.95 -8.09
N LYS A 127 -1.15 -25.62 -7.84
CA LYS A 127 -0.57 -24.63 -8.74
C LYS A 127 0.41 -23.75 -7.96
N LEU A 128 1.63 -23.60 -8.47
CA LEU A 128 2.70 -22.86 -7.76
C LEU A 128 2.88 -23.31 -6.29
N GLY A 129 2.79 -24.61 -6.03
CA GLY A 129 2.95 -25.18 -4.68
C GLY A 129 1.77 -24.98 -3.72
N LYS A 130 0.67 -24.38 -4.18
CA LYS A 130 -0.54 -24.17 -3.36
C LYS A 130 -1.71 -25.00 -3.87
N ALA A 131 -2.45 -25.62 -2.93
CA ALA A 131 -3.73 -26.23 -3.24
C ALA A 131 -4.69 -25.17 -3.81
N ILE A 132 -5.37 -25.50 -4.88
CA ILE A 132 -6.35 -24.61 -5.52
C ILE A 132 -7.76 -25.14 -5.34
N VAL A 133 -8.71 -24.22 -5.29
CA VAL A 133 -10.14 -24.55 -5.16
C VAL A 133 -10.73 -24.73 -6.54
N ASP A 134 -11.62 -25.71 -6.69
CA ASP A 134 -12.38 -25.92 -7.93
C ASP A 134 -13.16 -24.65 -8.35
N GLY A 135 -13.22 -24.37 -9.64
CA GLY A 135 -13.86 -23.17 -10.20
C GLY A 135 -13.02 -21.88 -10.07
N THR A 136 -11.79 -21.94 -9.51
CA THR A 136 -10.93 -20.77 -9.37
C THR A 136 -10.68 -20.11 -10.72
N THR A 137 -10.82 -18.77 -10.76
CA THR A 137 -10.46 -17.97 -11.92
C THR A 137 -9.02 -17.45 -11.79
N ILE A 138 -8.24 -17.65 -12.84
CA ILE A 138 -6.85 -17.20 -12.96
C ILE A 138 -6.78 -16.18 -14.08
N ASN A 139 -6.32 -14.98 -13.76
CA ASN A 139 -6.15 -13.91 -14.74
C ASN A 139 -4.90 -14.15 -15.57
N VAL A 140 -5.02 -14.05 -16.88
CA VAL A 140 -3.94 -14.19 -17.86
C VAL A 140 -3.92 -12.93 -18.71
N GLN A 141 -2.77 -12.26 -18.73
CA GLN A 141 -2.59 -11.05 -19.55
C GLN A 141 -2.73 -11.41 -21.04
N ILE A 142 -3.56 -10.66 -21.75
CA ILE A 142 -3.71 -10.80 -23.20
C ILE A 142 -2.37 -10.56 -23.91
N GLY A 143 -2.04 -11.38 -24.90
CA GLY A 143 -0.75 -11.36 -25.58
C GLY A 143 0.44 -11.91 -24.77
N GLY A 144 0.21 -12.27 -23.50
CA GLY A 144 1.22 -12.82 -22.60
C GLY A 144 1.51 -14.30 -22.86
N VAL A 145 2.51 -14.83 -22.15
CA VAL A 145 2.84 -16.26 -22.20
C VAL A 145 1.96 -17.02 -21.20
N PHE A 146 1.22 -18.01 -21.70
CA PHE A 146 0.49 -18.92 -20.84
C PHE A 146 1.42 -20.04 -20.34
N VAL A 147 1.52 -20.19 -19.02
CA VAL A 147 2.24 -21.28 -18.37
C VAL A 147 1.24 -22.11 -17.58
N ASP A 148 1.12 -23.38 -17.97
CA ASP A 148 0.33 -24.35 -17.24
C ASP A 148 1.25 -25.14 -16.29
N ASP A 149 1.30 -24.71 -15.05
CA ASP A 149 2.11 -25.24 -13.95
C ASP A 149 1.27 -26.03 -12.92
N VAL A 150 0.15 -26.59 -13.37
CA VAL A 150 -0.71 -27.46 -12.56
C VAL A 150 -0.11 -28.86 -12.49
N TYR A 151 0.05 -29.36 -11.27
CA TYR A 151 0.54 -30.70 -10.97
C TYR A 151 -0.20 -31.31 -9.78
N ALA A 152 -0.05 -32.62 -9.56
CA ALA A 152 -0.66 -33.29 -8.43
C ALA A 152 0.41 -34.02 -7.60
N ILE A 153 0.19 -34.06 -6.31
CA ILE A 153 1.02 -34.78 -5.32
C ILE A 153 0.12 -35.65 -4.45
N ASP A 154 0.54 -36.90 -4.30
CA ASP A 154 -0.01 -37.79 -3.28
C ASP A 154 0.96 -37.90 -2.09
N PRO A 155 0.45 -38.03 -0.85
CA PRO A 155 1.30 -38.10 0.34
C PRO A 155 2.31 -39.23 0.36
N CYS A 156 1.99 -40.33 -0.30
CA CYS A 156 2.86 -41.52 -0.36
C CYS A 156 3.46 -41.79 -1.73
N ASN A 157 2.67 -41.59 -2.77
CA ASN A 157 3.10 -41.89 -4.13
C ASN A 157 3.87 -40.73 -4.80
N GLY A 158 3.95 -39.55 -4.15
CA GLY A 158 4.67 -38.39 -4.66
C GLY A 158 3.95 -37.74 -5.84
N SER A 159 4.69 -37.43 -6.90
CA SER A 159 4.11 -36.77 -8.10
C SER A 159 3.18 -37.70 -8.87
N ILE A 160 1.95 -37.24 -9.10
CA ILE A 160 0.92 -37.95 -9.85
C ILE A 160 0.71 -37.28 -11.21
N PHE A 161 0.50 -38.10 -12.22
CA PHE A 161 0.17 -37.58 -13.57
C PHE A 161 -1.18 -36.83 -13.54
N VAL A 162 -1.19 -35.63 -14.16
CA VAL A 162 -2.39 -34.80 -14.30
C VAL A 162 -2.86 -34.85 -15.77
N SER A 163 -4.01 -35.36 -15.99
CA SER A 163 -4.67 -35.23 -17.32
C SER A 163 -5.40 -33.88 -17.43
N LYS A 164 -5.35 -33.28 -18.63
CA LYS A 164 -5.90 -31.96 -18.93
C LYS A 164 -6.92 -32.08 -20.05
N ASN A 165 -8.09 -31.48 -19.84
CA ASN A 165 -9.12 -31.40 -20.85
C ASN A 165 -9.56 -29.95 -21.06
N PRO A 166 -9.21 -29.31 -22.19
CA PRO A 166 -9.71 -27.98 -22.55
C PRO A 166 -11.22 -27.98 -22.66
N GLY A 167 -11.88 -26.94 -22.14
CA GLY A 167 -13.34 -26.77 -22.23
C GLY A 167 -13.81 -26.27 -23.60
N PHE A 168 -14.98 -25.65 -23.62
CA PHE A 168 -15.68 -25.23 -24.83
C PHE A 168 -14.94 -24.21 -25.70
N ASN A 169 -14.02 -23.44 -25.16
CA ASN A 169 -13.17 -22.48 -25.92
C ASN A 169 -11.87 -23.12 -26.44
N GLY A 170 -11.67 -24.42 -26.25
CA GLY A 170 -10.44 -25.10 -26.62
C GLY A 170 -9.24 -24.76 -25.71
N PRO A 171 -7.99 -25.01 -26.17
CA PRO A 171 -6.80 -24.66 -25.42
C PRO A 171 -6.71 -23.15 -25.15
N VAL A 172 -6.10 -22.75 -24.02
CA VAL A 172 -5.93 -21.35 -23.66
C VAL A 172 -5.17 -20.60 -24.75
N ASN A 173 -5.83 -19.64 -25.37
CA ASN A 173 -5.25 -18.76 -26.39
C ASN A 173 -5.14 -17.33 -25.82
N THR A 174 -3.95 -16.93 -25.51
CA THR A 174 -3.69 -15.60 -24.90
C THR A 174 -3.91 -14.43 -25.86
N ASN A 175 -4.08 -14.66 -27.16
CA ASN A 175 -4.36 -13.61 -28.14
C ASN A 175 -5.88 -13.30 -28.28
N ILE A 176 -6.73 -14.08 -27.62
CA ILE A 176 -8.19 -13.93 -27.72
C ILE A 176 -8.76 -13.72 -26.32
N ARG A 177 -9.42 -12.59 -26.13
CA ARG A 177 -10.12 -12.23 -24.90
C ARG A 177 -11.30 -13.17 -24.67
N ALA A 178 -11.16 -14.08 -23.72
CA ALA A 178 -12.18 -15.06 -23.34
C ALA A 178 -11.84 -15.71 -22.00
N THR A 179 -12.81 -16.47 -21.47
CA THR A 179 -12.55 -17.38 -20.35
C THR A 179 -12.41 -18.80 -20.89
N TYR A 180 -11.30 -19.45 -20.54
CA TYR A 180 -10.97 -20.83 -20.96
C TYR A 180 -11.05 -21.74 -19.74
N PRO A 181 -12.16 -22.51 -19.56
CA PRO A 181 -12.20 -23.53 -18.52
C PRO A 181 -11.35 -24.73 -18.93
N VAL A 182 -10.47 -25.15 -18.03
CA VAL A 182 -9.62 -26.34 -18.20
C VAL A 182 -9.89 -27.29 -17.05
N THR A 183 -10.30 -28.52 -17.37
CA THR A 183 -10.54 -29.56 -16.37
C THR A 183 -9.28 -30.40 -16.15
N TYR A 184 -8.82 -30.47 -14.93
CA TYR A 184 -7.69 -31.29 -14.51
C TYR A 184 -8.18 -32.52 -13.73
N ARG A 185 -7.61 -33.69 -14.01
CA ARG A 185 -7.89 -34.92 -13.28
C ARG A 185 -6.60 -35.58 -12.86
N ALA A 186 -6.57 -36.08 -11.65
CA ALA A 186 -5.47 -36.84 -11.11
C ALA A 186 -6.03 -38.06 -10.36
N SER A 187 -5.41 -39.21 -10.58
CA SER A 187 -5.69 -40.46 -9.87
C SER A 187 -4.37 -41.10 -9.51
N ASP A 188 -4.23 -41.57 -8.27
CA ASP A 188 -3.07 -42.32 -7.84
C ASP A 188 -3.05 -43.75 -8.37
N PRO A 189 -1.99 -44.54 -8.13
CA PRO A 189 -1.94 -45.93 -8.53
C PRO A 189 -2.95 -46.86 -7.83
N SER A 190 -3.49 -46.43 -6.70
CA SER A 190 -4.52 -47.17 -5.93
C SER A 190 -5.94 -46.86 -6.44
N GLY A 191 -6.09 -45.89 -7.36
CA GLY A 191 -7.33 -45.49 -7.96
C GLY A 191 -8.08 -44.37 -7.22
N ASN A 192 -7.49 -43.81 -6.16
CA ASN A 192 -8.10 -42.68 -5.48
C ASN A 192 -8.00 -41.44 -6.38
N LYS A 193 -9.10 -40.71 -6.55
CA LYS A 193 -9.19 -39.53 -7.43
C LYS A 193 -9.13 -38.26 -6.61
N ALA A 194 -8.46 -37.23 -7.11
CA ALA A 194 -8.42 -35.91 -6.50
C ALA A 194 -9.85 -35.32 -6.37
N THR A 195 -10.68 -35.51 -7.41
CA THR A 195 -12.12 -35.23 -7.44
C THR A 195 -12.79 -36.20 -8.41
N GLU A 196 -14.07 -36.51 -8.22
CA GLU A 196 -14.81 -37.41 -9.13
C GLU A 196 -15.02 -36.79 -10.52
N ASP A 197 -15.43 -35.51 -10.59
CA ASP A 197 -15.77 -34.82 -11.84
C ASP A 197 -14.55 -34.11 -12.50
N GLY A 198 -13.44 -34.09 -11.82
CA GLY A 198 -12.27 -33.32 -12.19
C GLY A 198 -12.29 -31.94 -11.54
N PHE A 199 -11.21 -31.25 -11.65
CA PHE A 199 -10.92 -29.97 -11.04
C PHE A 199 -10.87 -28.89 -12.14
N VAL A 200 -11.77 -27.88 -12.11
CA VAL A 200 -11.88 -26.86 -13.15
C VAL A 200 -11.13 -25.60 -12.76
N LEU A 201 -10.21 -25.13 -13.59
CA LEU A 201 -9.66 -23.79 -13.55
C LEU A 201 -10.17 -22.96 -14.72
N ASN A 202 -10.60 -21.75 -14.43
CA ASN A 202 -11.05 -20.79 -15.42
C ASN A 202 -9.92 -19.80 -15.73
N TYR A 203 -9.23 -19.94 -16.84
CA TYR A 203 -8.23 -18.96 -17.28
C TYR A 203 -8.93 -17.83 -18.02
N ARG A 204 -9.00 -16.66 -17.37
CA ARG A 204 -9.60 -15.46 -17.96
C ARG A 204 -8.50 -14.64 -18.64
N VAL A 205 -8.47 -14.71 -19.97
CA VAL A 205 -7.61 -13.87 -20.80
C VAL A 205 -8.28 -12.51 -20.97
N ASP A 206 -7.64 -11.48 -20.45
CA ASP A 206 -8.09 -10.10 -20.54
C ASP A 206 -6.88 -9.16 -20.46
N ASP A 207 -7.09 -7.87 -20.64
CA ASP A 207 -6.06 -6.88 -20.38
C ASP A 207 -6.11 -6.45 -18.91
N TYR A 208 -4.97 -6.55 -18.23
CA TYR A 208 -4.79 -6.18 -16.82
C TYR A 208 -3.71 -5.11 -16.64
N ILE A 209 -3.22 -4.53 -17.72
CA ILE A 209 -2.21 -3.47 -17.69
C ILE A 209 -2.92 -2.14 -17.93
N ALA A 210 -2.69 -1.20 -17.02
CA ALA A 210 -3.29 0.11 -17.14
C ALA A 210 -2.60 0.94 -18.24
N PRO A 211 -3.34 1.83 -18.91
CA PRO A 211 -2.79 2.71 -19.94
C PRO A 211 -1.72 3.65 -19.35
N ASP A 212 -0.78 4.08 -20.17
CA ASP A 212 0.19 5.12 -19.80
C ASP A 212 -0.28 6.52 -20.24
N ILE A 213 0.11 7.52 -19.43
CA ILE A 213 -0.10 8.94 -19.71
C ILE A 213 1.27 9.62 -19.76
N GLU A 214 1.64 10.21 -20.88
CA GLU A 214 2.83 11.04 -21.02
C GLU A 214 2.42 12.53 -21.04
N LEU A 215 2.97 13.31 -20.11
CA LEU A 215 2.59 14.73 -19.95
C LEU A 215 3.11 15.63 -21.07
N ASN A 216 4.05 15.17 -21.90
CA ASN A 216 4.72 15.93 -22.97
C ASN A 216 5.47 17.18 -22.48
N THR A 217 5.60 17.34 -21.17
CA THR A 217 6.30 18.46 -20.50
C THR A 217 6.81 17.95 -19.16
N SER A 218 7.58 18.78 -18.44
CA SER A 218 7.82 18.52 -17.03
C SER A 218 6.48 18.45 -16.27
N ASP A 219 6.43 17.71 -15.18
CA ASP A 219 5.29 17.63 -14.27
C ASP A 219 4.98 18.97 -13.57
N THR A 220 5.96 19.89 -13.56
CA THR A 220 5.81 21.26 -13.09
C THR A 220 6.07 22.26 -14.24
N VAL A 221 5.11 23.12 -14.48
CA VAL A 221 5.15 24.16 -15.52
C VAL A 221 5.07 25.53 -14.85
N LEU A 222 6.01 26.43 -15.17
CA LEU A 222 5.91 27.83 -14.78
C LEU A 222 5.04 28.59 -15.77
N HIS A 223 4.14 29.43 -15.26
CA HIS A 223 3.25 30.26 -16.03
C HIS A 223 3.28 31.69 -15.47
N ASP A 224 3.47 32.67 -16.35
CA ASP A 224 3.47 34.07 -15.93
C ASP A 224 2.04 34.55 -15.66
N VAL A 225 1.85 35.19 -14.52
CA VAL A 225 0.57 35.76 -14.09
C VAL A 225 0.05 36.80 -15.11
N ASN A 226 -1.25 36.92 -15.17
CA ASN A 226 -1.97 37.82 -16.12
C ASN A 226 -1.84 37.42 -17.59
N ASN A 227 -1.24 36.30 -17.93
CA ASN A 227 -1.28 35.73 -19.27
C ASN A 227 -2.36 34.64 -19.35
N ALA A 228 -2.99 34.49 -20.51
CA ALA A 228 -3.96 33.42 -20.71
C ALA A 228 -3.30 32.05 -20.62
N TYR A 229 -3.85 31.17 -19.79
CA TYR A 229 -3.36 29.79 -19.65
C TYR A 229 -4.14 28.83 -20.55
N TYR A 230 -3.40 28.04 -21.30
CA TYR A 230 -3.93 26.94 -22.10
C TYR A 230 -3.29 25.63 -21.66
N SER A 231 -4.12 24.68 -21.20
CA SER A 231 -3.64 23.37 -20.82
C SER A 231 -2.96 22.67 -21.99
N ARG A 232 -1.74 22.19 -21.76
CA ARG A 232 -0.98 21.44 -22.78
C ARG A 232 -1.53 20.04 -22.91
N SER A 233 -1.53 19.51 -24.14
CA SER A 233 -1.95 18.14 -24.42
C SER A 233 -1.06 17.12 -23.71
N VAL A 234 -1.62 15.94 -23.50
CA VAL A 234 -0.92 14.76 -23.04
C VAL A 234 -1.02 13.66 -24.10
N THR A 235 -0.08 12.74 -24.10
CA THR A 235 -0.13 11.54 -24.95
C THR A 235 -0.58 10.37 -24.09
N VAL A 236 -1.48 9.54 -24.63
CA VAL A 236 -1.92 8.30 -23.98
C VAL A 236 -1.61 7.11 -24.89
N SER A 237 -1.20 6.00 -24.29
CA SER A 237 -0.94 4.74 -24.98
C SER A 237 -1.27 3.57 -24.09
N ASP A 238 -1.48 2.42 -24.71
CA ASP A 238 -1.79 1.18 -24.02
C ASP A 238 -1.15 0.00 -24.77
N ASN A 239 -0.94 -1.11 -24.05
CA ASN A 239 -0.35 -2.32 -24.62
C ASN A 239 -1.30 -3.11 -25.52
N TYR A 240 -2.62 -2.95 -25.33
CA TYR A 240 -3.65 -3.69 -26.05
C TYR A 240 -4.65 -2.78 -26.77
N TYR A 241 -5.13 -1.72 -26.12
CA TYR A 241 -6.12 -0.81 -26.67
C TYR A 241 -5.50 0.27 -27.55
N ALA A 242 -6.07 0.47 -28.75
CA ALA A 242 -5.70 1.61 -29.58
C ALA A 242 -6.07 2.94 -28.87
N LYS A 243 -5.33 4.00 -29.16
CA LYS A 243 -5.55 5.34 -28.57
C LYS A 243 -7.01 5.83 -28.67
N SER A 244 -7.72 5.49 -29.74
CA SER A 244 -9.14 5.85 -29.94
C SER A 244 -10.11 5.14 -28.99
N GLN A 245 -9.66 4.08 -28.31
CA GLN A 245 -10.45 3.29 -27.38
C GLN A 245 -10.15 3.66 -25.91
N LEU A 246 -9.20 4.58 -25.70
CA LEU A 246 -8.83 5.07 -24.38
C LEU A 246 -9.69 6.26 -24.00
N SER A 247 -10.25 6.26 -22.80
CA SER A 247 -11.03 7.36 -22.25
C SER A 247 -10.13 8.26 -21.40
N LEU A 248 -9.76 9.44 -21.93
CA LEU A 248 -8.96 10.42 -21.22
C LEU A 248 -9.86 11.54 -20.70
N THR A 249 -9.79 11.79 -19.39
CA THR A 249 -10.46 12.91 -18.73
C THR A 249 -9.43 13.83 -18.07
N LYS A 250 -9.78 15.11 -17.97
CA LYS A 250 -8.98 16.10 -17.27
C LYS A 250 -9.84 16.84 -16.25
N THR A 251 -9.32 17.00 -15.04
CA THR A 251 -9.91 17.82 -13.98
C THR A 251 -8.89 18.84 -13.47
N GLY A 252 -9.35 19.79 -12.68
CA GLY A 252 -8.53 20.90 -12.19
C GLY A 252 -8.68 22.14 -13.04
N LYS A 253 -8.68 23.30 -12.40
CA LYS A 253 -8.77 24.63 -13.02
C LYS A 253 -7.57 25.46 -12.60
N VAL A 254 -6.93 26.10 -13.53
CA VAL A 254 -5.84 27.05 -13.30
C VAL A 254 -6.40 28.46 -13.33
N ASP A 255 -6.21 29.21 -12.24
CA ASP A 255 -6.42 30.65 -12.23
C ASP A 255 -5.11 31.32 -12.61
N ALA A 256 -5.05 31.78 -13.86
CA ALA A 256 -3.85 32.43 -14.42
C ALA A 256 -3.65 33.85 -13.93
N TYR A 257 -4.62 34.42 -13.19
CA TYR A 257 -4.60 35.79 -12.69
C TYR A 257 -4.26 35.88 -11.20
N THR A 258 -4.04 34.75 -10.54
CA THR A 258 -3.69 34.70 -9.12
C THR A 258 -2.43 33.85 -8.93
N LEU A 259 -1.43 34.39 -8.22
CA LEU A 259 -0.22 33.65 -7.89
C LEU A 259 -0.54 32.40 -7.07
N GLY A 260 0.11 31.29 -7.39
CA GLY A 260 -0.13 30.05 -6.66
C GLY A 260 0.28 28.81 -7.45
N THR A 261 0.06 27.64 -6.84
CA THR A 261 0.26 26.35 -7.50
C THR A 261 -1.09 25.70 -7.73
N TYR A 262 -1.38 25.40 -8.97
CA TYR A 262 -2.61 24.76 -9.43
C TYR A 262 -2.29 23.37 -9.94
N VAL A 263 -3.26 22.45 -9.87
CA VAL A 263 -3.07 21.07 -10.30
C VAL A 263 -4.07 20.73 -11.40
N GLU A 264 -3.57 20.24 -12.51
CA GLU A 264 -4.35 19.52 -13.52
C GLU A 264 -4.16 18.01 -13.30
N THR A 265 -5.25 17.27 -13.19
CA THR A 265 -5.25 15.82 -13.05
C THR A 265 -5.80 15.19 -14.32
N PHE A 266 -5.01 14.29 -14.91
CA PHE A 266 -5.35 13.51 -16.09
C PHE A 266 -5.62 12.07 -15.67
N THR A 267 -6.78 11.56 -16.03
CA THR A 267 -7.16 10.16 -15.76
C THR A 267 -7.47 9.49 -17.07
N CYS A 268 -6.79 8.38 -17.35
CA CYS A 268 -7.00 7.57 -18.54
C CYS A 268 -7.52 6.20 -18.12
N THR A 269 -8.56 5.74 -18.78
CA THR A 269 -9.19 4.42 -18.57
C THR A 269 -9.21 3.67 -19.89
N ASP A 270 -8.83 2.40 -19.89
CA ASP A 270 -8.92 1.51 -21.04
C ASP A 270 -10.29 0.81 -21.13
N GLY A 271 -10.46 -0.03 -22.14
CA GLY A 271 -11.70 -0.81 -22.36
C GLY A 271 -11.88 -2.01 -21.40
N SER A 272 -10.87 -2.40 -20.64
CA SER A 272 -10.93 -3.43 -19.58
C SER A 272 -11.23 -2.81 -18.20
N GLY A 273 -11.17 -1.47 -18.09
CA GLY A 273 -11.42 -0.73 -16.86
C GLY A 273 -10.14 -0.48 -16.04
N ASN A 274 -8.95 -0.73 -16.58
CA ASN A 274 -7.71 -0.35 -15.89
C ASN A 274 -7.52 1.16 -16.01
N VAL A 275 -7.01 1.79 -14.94
CA VAL A 275 -6.97 3.25 -14.80
C VAL A 275 -5.58 3.72 -14.42
N THR A 276 -5.11 4.76 -15.09
CA THR A 276 -3.92 5.52 -14.71
C THR A 276 -4.28 6.97 -14.48
N THR A 277 -3.66 7.57 -13.47
CA THR A 277 -3.81 9.00 -13.16
C THR A 277 -2.44 9.65 -13.06
N LYS A 278 -2.27 10.80 -13.75
CA LYS A 278 -1.08 11.66 -13.62
C LYS A 278 -1.47 13.12 -13.36
N GLN A 279 -0.62 13.82 -12.65
CA GLN A 279 -0.83 15.23 -12.29
C GLN A 279 0.23 16.12 -12.94
N ARG A 280 -0.20 17.32 -13.34
CA ARG A 280 0.67 18.42 -13.76
C ARG A 280 0.43 19.59 -12.82
N PHE A 281 1.51 20.14 -12.30
CA PHE A 281 1.50 21.30 -11.42
C PHE A 281 1.79 22.54 -12.25
N ILE A 282 0.94 23.54 -12.17
CA ILE A 282 1.11 24.83 -12.82
C ILE A 282 1.41 25.86 -11.73
N LYS A 283 2.62 26.35 -11.71
CA LYS A 283 3.05 27.39 -10.78
C LYS A 283 2.88 28.74 -11.49
N VAL A 284 1.81 29.46 -11.14
CA VAL A 284 1.56 30.84 -11.60
C VAL A 284 2.46 31.76 -10.78
N VAL A 285 3.35 32.46 -11.48
CA VAL A 285 4.40 33.28 -10.89
C VAL A 285 4.41 34.67 -11.55
N ASP A 286 4.87 35.64 -10.80
CA ASP A 286 5.24 36.94 -11.34
C ASP A 286 6.75 37.00 -11.52
N ARG A 287 7.22 37.33 -12.70
CA ARG A 287 8.64 37.43 -13.07
C ARG A 287 8.97 38.76 -13.76
N ILE A 288 8.05 39.69 -13.70
CA ILE A 288 8.26 41.03 -14.30
C ILE A 288 8.59 41.99 -13.19
N ALA A 289 9.70 42.69 -13.36
CA ALA A 289 10.14 43.68 -12.39
C ALA A 289 9.24 44.94 -12.41
N PRO A 290 8.95 45.50 -11.23
CA PRO A 290 8.22 46.76 -11.14
C PRO A 290 9.02 47.93 -11.74
N THR A 291 8.35 49.00 -12.05
CA THR A 291 8.95 50.23 -12.56
C THR A 291 8.78 51.36 -11.57
N ILE A 292 9.80 52.22 -11.44
CA ILE A 292 9.75 53.46 -10.68
C ILE A 292 9.84 54.62 -11.66
N THR A 293 8.89 55.56 -11.61
CA THR A 293 8.99 56.84 -12.27
C THR A 293 9.11 57.92 -11.20
N ALA A 294 10.22 58.68 -11.23
CA ALA A 294 10.55 59.69 -10.27
C ALA A 294 10.74 61.06 -10.98
N PRO A 295 9.67 61.79 -11.22
CA PRO A 295 9.77 63.11 -11.86
C PRO A 295 10.61 64.10 -11.00
N ALA A 296 11.31 64.99 -11.65
CA ALA A 296 12.08 66.03 -10.95
C ALA A 296 11.21 66.86 -9.97
N ILE A 297 11.78 67.24 -8.86
CA ILE A 297 11.14 68.12 -7.86
C ILE A 297 11.81 69.53 -7.91
N SER A 298 10.99 70.59 -7.84
CA SER A 298 11.46 71.95 -7.55
C SER A 298 11.00 72.32 -6.15
N VAL A 299 11.95 72.75 -5.32
CA VAL A 299 11.74 73.08 -3.90
C VAL A 299 12.26 74.48 -3.65
N CYS A 300 11.49 75.31 -2.94
CA CYS A 300 11.97 76.60 -2.51
C CYS A 300 12.92 76.43 -1.30
N ILE A 301 13.98 77.27 -1.25
CA ILE A 301 14.94 77.25 -0.16
C ILE A 301 14.22 77.35 1.20
N ALA A 302 14.75 76.70 2.20
CA ALA A 302 14.20 76.60 3.56
C ALA A 302 12.78 76.04 3.68
N THR A 303 12.24 75.35 2.64
CA THR A 303 10.95 74.62 2.71
C THR A 303 11.12 73.14 2.89
N PRO A 304 10.33 72.46 3.75
CA PRO A 304 10.34 71.01 3.86
C PRO A 304 9.93 70.34 2.54
N PHE A 305 10.54 69.22 2.20
CA PHE A 305 10.12 68.37 1.11
C PHE A 305 10.05 66.91 1.54
N TRP A 306 9.28 66.12 0.81
CA TRP A 306 9.13 64.72 1.09
C TRP A 306 9.73 63.90 -0.06
N ALA A 307 10.74 63.10 0.23
CA ALA A 307 11.48 62.31 -0.77
C ALA A 307 10.58 61.39 -1.62
N MET A 308 9.52 60.88 -1.02
CA MET A 308 8.56 59.96 -1.72
C MET A 308 7.48 60.67 -2.52
N SER A 309 7.37 61.99 -2.40
CA SER A 309 6.30 62.74 -2.99
C SER A 309 6.32 62.68 -4.52
N GLY A 310 5.20 62.35 -5.17
CA GLY A 310 5.06 62.28 -6.67
C GLY A 310 5.85 61.14 -7.29
N LEU A 311 6.28 60.14 -6.55
CA LEU A 311 6.77 58.88 -7.13
C LEU A 311 5.59 58.11 -7.70
N ILE A 312 5.82 57.46 -8.84
CA ILE A 312 4.87 56.55 -9.49
C ILE A 312 5.56 55.20 -9.58
N VAL A 313 4.91 54.16 -9.03
CA VAL A 313 5.36 52.79 -9.16
C VAL A 313 4.30 51.98 -9.87
N ARG A 314 4.72 51.10 -10.77
CA ARG A 314 3.81 50.24 -11.55
C ARG A 314 4.39 48.86 -11.70
N ASP A 315 3.50 47.92 -11.77
CA ASP A 315 3.82 46.54 -12.03
C ASP A 315 2.69 45.86 -12.82
N ASN A 316 2.97 44.66 -13.34
CA ASN A 316 1.96 43.89 -14.09
C ASN A 316 0.97 43.15 -13.14
N TYR A 317 1.35 42.91 -11.88
CA TYR A 317 0.57 42.17 -10.90
C TYR A 317 0.24 42.98 -9.64
N TYR A 318 1.24 43.61 -9.04
CA TYR A 318 1.08 44.38 -7.81
C TYR A 318 0.57 45.78 -8.06
N SER A 319 -0.38 46.22 -7.23
CA SER A 319 -0.86 47.60 -7.33
C SER A 319 0.20 48.58 -6.81
N SER A 320 0.09 49.88 -7.24
CA SER A 320 0.94 50.93 -6.71
C SER A 320 0.88 51.06 -5.19
N GLY A 321 -0.30 50.77 -4.58
CA GLY A 321 -0.46 50.77 -3.12
C GLY A 321 0.32 49.68 -2.42
N ASP A 322 0.46 48.49 -3.03
CA ASP A 322 1.25 47.41 -2.51
C ASP A 322 2.75 47.69 -2.62
N LEU A 323 3.18 48.34 -3.69
CA LEU A 323 4.58 48.58 -4.02
C LEU A 323 5.17 49.81 -3.33
N MET A 324 4.37 50.90 -3.17
CA MET A 324 4.88 52.16 -2.62
C MET A 324 5.51 52.00 -1.24
N PRO A 325 4.99 51.22 -0.29
CA PRO A 325 5.65 50.99 1.00
C PRO A 325 6.97 50.23 0.92
N LEU A 326 7.22 49.53 -0.20
CA LEU A 326 8.44 48.76 -0.45
C LEU A 326 9.57 49.57 -1.10
N VAL A 327 9.26 50.82 -1.59
CA VAL A 327 10.27 51.70 -2.15
C VAL A 327 11.29 52.10 -1.07
N LYS A 328 12.55 51.89 -1.36
CA LYS A 328 13.66 52.27 -0.52
C LYS A 328 14.37 53.50 -1.05
N VAL A 329 14.60 54.51 -0.21
CA VAL A 329 15.51 55.60 -0.48
C VAL A 329 16.92 55.15 -0.14
N LEU A 330 17.76 54.94 -1.16
CA LEU A 330 19.15 54.46 -1.00
C LEU A 330 20.09 55.50 -0.41
N GLY A 331 19.66 56.79 -0.45
CA GLY A 331 20.37 57.90 0.11
C GLY A 331 20.08 59.18 -0.70
N HIS A 332 20.26 60.33 -0.07
CA HIS A 332 20.16 61.62 -0.73
C HIS A 332 21.12 62.62 -0.04
N ASN A 333 21.55 63.59 -0.82
CA ASN A 333 22.38 64.70 -0.35
C ASN A 333 21.62 66.03 -0.36
N VAL A 334 20.30 66.00 -0.41
CA VAL A 334 19.46 67.19 -0.54
C VAL A 334 19.65 68.11 0.66
N ASN A 335 20.16 69.32 0.38
CA ASN A 335 20.25 70.39 1.34
C ASN A 335 19.25 71.51 0.94
N VAL A 336 18.17 71.61 1.65
CA VAL A 336 17.12 72.62 1.37
C VAL A 336 17.50 74.03 1.80
N MET A 337 18.64 74.22 2.52
CA MET A 337 19.13 75.48 2.94
C MET A 337 20.10 76.13 1.93
N GLU A 338 20.42 75.44 0.83
CA GLU A 338 21.38 75.87 -0.18
C GLU A 338 20.78 75.62 -1.59
N ALA A 339 20.80 76.63 -2.44
CA ALA A 339 20.33 76.48 -3.81
C ALA A 339 21.29 75.61 -4.61
N GLY A 340 20.72 74.61 -5.32
CA GLY A 340 21.52 73.67 -6.08
C GLY A 340 20.70 72.56 -6.68
N VAL A 341 21.37 71.62 -7.35
CA VAL A 341 20.77 70.37 -7.90
C VAL A 341 21.26 69.21 -7.06
N TYR A 342 20.31 68.52 -6.47
CA TYR A 342 20.54 67.35 -5.61
C TYR A 342 19.90 66.12 -6.22
N TYR A 343 20.28 64.93 -5.75
CA TYR A 343 19.73 63.68 -6.28
C TYR A 343 19.27 62.78 -5.14
N ILE A 344 18.15 62.05 -5.38
CA ILE A 344 17.62 61.03 -4.53
C ILE A 344 17.58 59.73 -5.34
N ASN A 345 18.18 58.66 -4.79
CA ASN A 345 18.19 57.35 -5.43
C ASN A 345 17.18 56.45 -4.78
N TYR A 346 16.43 55.71 -5.60
CA TYR A 346 15.38 54.80 -5.19
C TYR A 346 15.64 53.39 -5.71
N SER A 347 15.26 52.41 -4.92
CA SER A 347 15.14 50.99 -5.33
C SER A 347 13.81 50.45 -4.90
N LEU A 348 13.37 49.36 -5.55
CA LEU A 348 12.12 48.69 -5.28
C LEU A 348 12.30 47.22 -5.65
N VAL A 349 11.89 46.34 -4.76
CA VAL A 349 11.75 44.93 -5.02
C VAL A 349 10.29 44.58 -4.74
N ASP A 350 9.62 43.92 -5.67
CA ASP A 350 8.25 43.48 -5.45
C ASP A 350 8.16 42.29 -4.49
N PRO A 351 6.96 41.88 -4.05
CA PRO A 351 6.81 40.72 -3.17
C PRO A 351 7.16 39.38 -3.84
N SER A 352 7.24 39.30 -5.17
CA SER A 352 7.73 38.14 -5.91
C SER A 352 9.25 38.06 -5.99
N GLY A 353 9.95 39.13 -5.58
CA GLY A 353 11.40 39.23 -5.58
C GLY A 353 12.01 39.81 -6.84
N ASN A 354 11.22 40.39 -7.75
CA ASN A 354 11.74 41.05 -8.95
C ASN A 354 12.19 42.47 -8.58
N GLU A 355 13.39 42.85 -8.99
CA GLU A 355 14.02 44.13 -8.66
C GLU A 355 13.86 45.15 -9.79
N ALA A 356 13.30 46.31 -9.48
CA ALA A 356 13.22 47.44 -10.37
C ALA A 356 14.60 48.01 -10.70
N THR A 357 14.78 48.53 -11.90
CA THR A 357 15.97 49.35 -12.19
C THR A 357 15.98 50.57 -11.28
N ALA A 358 17.10 50.75 -10.60
CA ALA A 358 17.29 51.88 -9.69
C ALA A 358 17.13 53.23 -10.45
N VAL A 359 16.45 54.19 -9.83
CA VAL A 359 16.16 55.50 -10.44
C VAL A 359 16.77 56.59 -9.56
N SER A 360 17.43 57.57 -10.26
CA SER A 360 17.95 58.76 -9.64
C SER A 360 17.05 59.95 -10.00
N ARG A 361 16.54 60.65 -8.99
CA ARG A 361 15.61 61.76 -9.10
C ARG A 361 16.32 63.10 -8.85
N PRO A 362 16.35 64.05 -9.75
CA PRO A 362 16.86 65.40 -9.51
C PRO A 362 15.91 66.21 -8.62
N VAL A 363 16.47 66.95 -7.67
CA VAL A 363 15.77 67.92 -6.82
C VAL A 363 16.43 69.29 -7.01
N TYR A 364 15.66 70.21 -7.53
CA TYR A 364 16.12 71.61 -7.78
C TYR A 364 15.71 72.48 -6.58
N VAL A 365 16.68 72.93 -5.78
CA VAL A 365 16.47 73.88 -4.70
C VAL A 365 16.82 75.28 -5.21
N SER A 366 15.87 76.24 -5.16
CA SER A 366 16.07 77.57 -5.71
C SER A 366 15.40 78.68 -4.85
N TYR A 367 15.78 79.93 -5.09
CA TYR A 367 15.16 81.09 -4.44
C TYR A 367 13.87 81.53 -5.15
N PRO A 368 12.86 82.08 -4.42
CA PRO A 368 11.74 82.76 -5.07
C PRO A 368 12.18 83.89 -5.98
N PRO A 369 11.55 84.19 -7.12
CA PRO A 369 10.32 83.56 -7.60
C PRO A 369 10.55 82.30 -8.46
N ASN A 370 11.73 81.83 -8.63
CA ASN A 370 12.08 80.72 -9.53
C ASN A 370 11.83 79.32 -8.91
N CYS A 371 11.15 79.25 -7.78
CA CYS A 371 10.74 78.00 -7.18
C CYS A 371 9.22 77.91 -7.08
N PHE A 372 8.71 76.80 -7.48
CA PHE A 372 7.31 76.39 -7.23
C PHE A 372 7.35 75.02 -6.55
N ASN A 373 6.62 74.87 -5.45
CA ASN A 373 6.40 73.53 -4.87
C ASN A 373 5.47 72.74 -5.75
N THR A 374 5.85 72.52 -7.03
CA THR A 374 5.03 71.82 -8.01
C THR A 374 5.77 70.58 -8.54
N TYR A 375 5.07 69.52 -8.58
CA TYR A 375 5.48 68.33 -9.29
C TYR A 375 5.49 68.61 -10.80
N MET A 376 6.59 68.38 -11.47
CA MET A 376 6.64 68.41 -12.94
C MET A 376 6.33 67.02 -13.47
N GLY A 377 5.08 66.63 -13.42
CA GLY A 377 4.59 65.38 -14.01
C GLY A 377 3.07 65.39 -14.07
N THR A 378 2.51 65.30 -15.27
CA THR A 378 1.07 65.34 -15.55
C THR A 378 0.49 63.96 -15.83
N GLU A 379 0.96 62.89 -15.23
CA GLU A 379 0.27 61.61 -15.34
C GLU A 379 -0.81 61.52 -14.26
N ASN A 380 -2.08 61.50 -14.67
CA ASN A 380 -3.20 61.10 -13.80
C ASN A 380 -3.06 59.65 -13.49
N VAL A 381 -2.56 59.27 -12.27
CA VAL A 381 -2.62 57.91 -11.76
C VAL A 381 -4.10 57.59 -11.61
N LYS A 382 -4.55 56.55 -12.31
CA LYS A 382 -5.93 56.05 -12.16
C LYS A 382 -6.11 55.57 -10.71
N LEU A 383 -7.26 55.79 -10.13
CA LEU A 383 -7.58 55.36 -8.76
C LEU A 383 -7.34 53.87 -8.58
N GLN A 384 -7.55 53.08 -9.60
CA GLN A 384 -7.27 51.61 -9.60
C GLN A 384 -5.83 51.26 -9.25
N ASP A 385 -4.87 52.06 -9.69
CA ASP A 385 -3.42 51.86 -9.51
C ASP A 385 -2.90 52.55 -8.24
N ALA A 386 -3.70 53.46 -7.69
CA ALA A 386 -3.39 54.24 -6.49
C ALA A 386 -3.86 53.60 -5.20
N VAL A 387 -4.62 52.47 -5.24
CA VAL A 387 -5.20 51.86 -4.06
C VAL A 387 -4.92 50.37 -3.99
N SER A 388 -4.62 49.88 -2.79
CA SER A 388 -4.40 48.47 -2.49
C SER A 388 -5.25 47.99 -1.31
N VAL A 389 -5.49 46.68 -1.28
CA VAL A 389 -6.28 46.04 -0.23
C VAL A 389 -5.64 44.72 0.09
N HIS A 390 -5.06 44.55 1.29
CA HIS A 390 -4.34 43.34 1.71
C HIS A 390 -4.41 43.09 3.23
N PRO A 391 -4.18 41.85 3.70
CA PRO A 391 -4.02 40.60 2.93
C PRO A 391 -5.32 40.14 2.26
N ASN A 392 -5.21 39.39 1.17
CA ASN A 392 -6.35 38.76 0.52
C ASN A 392 -5.94 37.32 0.08
N PRO A 393 -6.45 36.24 0.70
CA PRO A 393 -7.48 36.24 1.78
C PRO A 393 -7.03 36.90 3.08
N THR A 394 -8.00 37.40 3.86
CA THR A 394 -7.79 37.95 5.21
C THR A 394 -8.45 37.06 6.27
N THR A 395 -7.85 37.00 7.46
CA THR A 395 -8.43 36.34 8.65
C THR A 395 -9.20 37.32 9.54
N GLY A 396 -9.44 38.55 9.03
CA GLY A 396 -10.23 39.57 9.75
C GLY A 396 -9.70 40.99 9.56
N LEU A 397 -8.42 41.24 9.79
CA LEU A 397 -7.87 42.58 9.60
C LEU A 397 -7.44 42.79 8.14
N LEU A 398 -8.00 43.82 7.51
CA LEU A 398 -7.75 44.21 6.15
C LEU A 398 -7.12 45.61 6.13
N THR A 399 -5.98 45.78 5.47
CA THR A 399 -5.35 47.08 5.26
C THR A 399 -5.73 47.65 3.90
N VAL A 400 -6.17 48.86 3.88
CA VAL A 400 -6.40 49.68 2.67
C VAL A 400 -5.27 50.68 2.58
N GLY A 401 -4.36 50.49 1.61
CA GLY A 401 -3.31 51.44 1.27
C GLY A 401 -3.74 52.32 0.11
N TYR A 402 -3.33 53.58 0.13
CA TYR A 402 -3.65 54.53 -0.98
C TYR A 402 -2.53 55.55 -1.16
N ASN A 403 -2.32 55.95 -2.42
CA ASN A 403 -1.40 56.98 -2.82
C ASN A 403 -2.07 57.86 -3.90
N LEU A 404 -2.87 58.80 -3.42
CA LEU A 404 -3.68 59.66 -4.27
C LEU A 404 -2.87 60.88 -4.70
N THR A 405 -2.95 61.23 -5.97
CA THR A 405 -2.26 62.41 -6.53
C THR A 405 -2.98 63.72 -6.22
N ASN A 406 -4.14 63.65 -5.55
CA ASN A 406 -4.96 64.79 -5.17
C ASN A 406 -5.21 64.78 -3.65
N ASN A 407 -5.58 65.92 -3.10
CA ASN A 407 -5.95 66.07 -1.69
C ASN A 407 -7.43 65.83 -1.40
N GLN A 408 -8.17 65.25 -2.34
CA GLN A 408 -9.57 64.95 -2.15
C GLN A 408 -9.71 63.72 -1.23
N PRO A 409 -10.71 63.65 -0.37
CA PRO A 409 -10.90 62.56 0.54
C PRO A 409 -11.17 61.23 -0.18
N LEU A 410 -10.65 60.13 0.41
CA LEU A 410 -11.00 58.79 0.02
C LEU A 410 -12.12 58.27 0.88
N ASN A 411 -13.16 57.74 0.25
CA ASN A 411 -14.23 57.02 0.94
C ASN A 411 -14.10 55.52 0.64
N VAL A 412 -14.24 54.71 1.67
CA VAL A 412 -14.14 53.23 1.56
C VAL A 412 -15.43 52.61 2.09
N VAL A 413 -16.08 51.78 1.26
CA VAL A 413 -17.29 51.05 1.64
C VAL A 413 -17.07 49.56 1.37
N VAL A 414 -17.23 48.74 2.38
CA VAL A 414 -17.15 47.30 2.24
C VAL A 414 -18.56 46.71 2.22
N THR A 415 -18.85 45.91 1.20
CA THR A 415 -20.12 45.23 1.03
C THR A 415 -19.93 43.72 0.96
N ASN A 416 -20.93 42.95 1.41
CA ASN A 416 -21.00 41.51 1.16
C ASN A 416 -21.44 41.20 -0.28
N ALA A 417 -21.51 39.92 -0.64
CA ALA A 417 -21.91 39.45 -1.97
C ALA A 417 -23.36 39.85 -2.37
N PHE A 418 -24.19 40.23 -1.40
CA PHE A 418 -25.57 40.69 -1.63
C PHE A 418 -25.70 42.23 -1.69
N GLY A 419 -24.57 42.94 -1.59
CA GLY A 419 -24.53 44.40 -1.61
C GLY A 419 -24.82 45.10 -0.27
N ALA A 420 -25.02 44.32 0.83
CA ALA A 420 -25.20 44.91 2.15
C ALA A 420 -23.86 45.46 2.66
N VAL A 421 -23.88 46.71 3.16
CA VAL A 421 -22.70 47.36 3.75
C VAL A 421 -22.35 46.73 5.09
N VAL A 422 -21.09 46.28 5.23
CA VAL A 422 -20.56 45.68 6.46
C VAL A 422 -19.55 46.59 7.17
N SER A 423 -18.89 47.51 6.41
CA SER A 423 -18.01 48.53 6.99
C SER A 423 -17.97 49.75 6.09
N LYS A 424 -17.78 50.92 6.69
CA LYS A 424 -17.68 52.19 5.99
C LYS A 424 -16.68 53.12 6.69
N LEU A 425 -15.77 53.71 5.88
CA LEU A 425 -14.87 54.78 6.30
C LEU A 425 -15.04 55.97 5.35
N ASP A 426 -15.47 57.09 5.89
CA ASP A 426 -15.67 58.30 5.12
C ASP A 426 -14.56 59.34 5.38
N ASN A 427 -14.25 60.09 4.38
CA ASN A 427 -13.37 61.26 4.48
C ASN A 427 -11.94 60.94 4.98
N LEU A 428 -11.38 59.80 4.59
CA LEU A 428 -9.95 59.55 4.81
C LEU A 428 -9.16 60.66 4.09
N GLN A 429 -8.17 61.19 4.80
CA GLN A 429 -7.36 62.34 4.25
C GLN A 429 -6.72 61.91 2.92
N GLY A 430 -6.86 62.72 1.89
CA GLY A 430 -6.20 62.51 0.62
C GLY A 430 -4.68 62.51 0.67
N GLY A 431 -4.04 62.10 -0.41
CA GLY A 431 -2.60 61.92 -0.48
C GLY A 431 -2.20 60.46 -0.19
N PHE A 432 -1.07 60.26 0.51
CA PHE A 432 -0.58 58.93 0.86
C PHE A 432 -1.06 58.50 2.25
N GLY A 433 -1.54 57.28 2.40
CA GLY A 433 -1.93 56.76 3.69
C GLY A 433 -2.30 55.28 3.64
N ASN A 434 -2.50 54.74 4.83
CA ASN A 434 -3.15 53.44 5.00
C ASN A 434 -4.16 53.49 6.14
N THR A 435 -5.15 52.61 6.08
CA THR A 435 -6.15 52.44 7.14
C THR A 435 -6.48 50.97 7.28
N GLN A 436 -6.90 50.57 8.47
CA GLN A 436 -7.29 49.21 8.73
C GLN A 436 -8.82 49.09 8.85
N ILE A 437 -9.34 48.04 8.31
CA ILE A 437 -10.75 47.65 8.40
C ILE A 437 -10.82 46.30 9.14
N ASP A 438 -11.56 46.24 10.20
CA ASP A 438 -11.79 45.00 10.94
C ASP A 438 -13.00 44.28 10.38
N LEU A 439 -12.75 43.10 9.81
CA LEU A 439 -13.74 42.16 9.30
C LEU A 439 -13.76 40.85 10.10
N SER A 440 -13.19 40.82 11.31
CA SER A 440 -13.12 39.62 12.15
C SER A 440 -14.51 39.12 12.61
N ASN A 441 -15.51 39.99 12.60
CA ASN A 441 -16.88 39.67 13.03
C ASN A 441 -17.85 39.41 11.87
N VAL A 442 -17.36 39.35 10.64
CA VAL A 442 -18.22 39.01 9.48
C VAL A 442 -18.06 37.54 9.09
N SER A 443 -19.05 36.95 8.45
CA SER A 443 -19.01 35.55 8.01
C SER A 443 -17.91 35.33 6.96
N GLU A 444 -17.34 34.13 6.92
CA GLU A 444 -16.47 33.74 5.80
C GLU A 444 -17.18 33.93 4.46
N GLY A 445 -16.46 34.45 3.46
CA GLY A 445 -17.04 34.67 2.15
C GLY A 445 -16.32 35.74 1.33
N ILE A 446 -16.98 36.14 0.23
CA ILE A 446 -16.50 37.15 -0.68
C ILE A 446 -17.11 38.51 -0.31
N TYR A 447 -16.25 39.53 -0.20
CA TYR A 447 -16.60 40.89 0.10
C TYR A 447 -16.03 41.79 -1.01
N PHE A 448 -16.66 42.98 -1.20
CA PHE A 448 -16.24 43.95 -2.17
C PHE A 448 -15.90 45.25 -1.42
N VAL A 449 -14.67 45.72 -1.60
CA VAL A 449 -14.19 46.99 -1.07
C VAL A 449 -14.29 48.03 -2.21
N ASN A 450 -15.21 48.96 -2.05
CA ASN A 450 -15.46 50.07 -2.98
C ASN A 450 -14.71 51.29 -2.47
N LEU A 451 -13.75 51.79 -3.24
CA LEU A 451 -12.94 52.96 -2.92
C LEU A 451 -13.31 54.09 -3.88
N THR A 452 -13.73 55.22 -3.32
CA THR A 452 -14.19 56.37 -4.08
C THR A 452 -13.36 57.62 -3.76
N ASN A 453 -12.77 58.23 -4.78
CA ASN A 453 -12.03 59.49 -4.68
C ASN A 453 -12.38 60.37 -5.87
N ASN A 454 -12.71 61.63 -5.65
CA ASN A 454 -13.02 62.62 -6.67
C ASN A 454 -13.98 62.13 -7.79
N GLY A 455 -15.01 61.35 -7.39
CA GLY A 455 -16.02 60.81 -8.31
C GLY A 455 -15.62 59.52 -9.05
N GLU A 456 -14.36 59.08 -9.00
CA GLU A 456 -13.93 57.79 -9.50
C GLU A 456 -14.12 56.73 -8.41
N THR A 457 -14.60 55.53 -8.78
CA THR A 457 -14.79 54.42 -7.86
C THR A 457 -14.09 53.17 -8.39
N VAL A 458 -13.33 52.52 -7.52
CA VAL A 458 -12.68 51.22 -7.78
C VAL A 458 -13.19 50.20 -6.79
N THR A 459 -13.46 49.01 -7.29
CA THR A 459 -13.91 47.87 -6.47
C THR A 459 -12.82 46.80 -6.43
N LYS A 460 -12.39 46.41 -5.23
CA LYS A 460 -11.46 45.30 -4.98
C LYS A 460 -12.23 44.16 -4.31
N ARG A 461 -12.07 42.94 -4.83
CA ARG A 461 -12.64 41.73 -4.21
C ARG A 461 -11.72 41.21 -3.12
N VAL A 462 -12.30 40.91 -1.96
CA VAL A 462 -11.61 40.35 -0.80
C VAL A 462 -12.28 39.04 -0.36
N VAL A 463 -11.49 38.07 0.04
CA VAL A 463 -11.96 36.82 0.62
C VAL A 463 -11.65 36.83 2.12
N VAL A 464 -12.68 36.70 2.95
CA VAL A 464 -12.55 36.52 4.40
C VAL A 464 -12.60 35.02 4.69
N LYS A 465 -11.60 34.54 5.44
CA LYS A 465 -11.47 33.13 5.82
C LYS A 465 -10.86 33.07 7.22
N HIS A 466 -11.65 32.65 8.21
CA HIS A 466 -11.23 32.50 9.62
C HIS A 466 -10.56 31.18 9.91
#